data_58da5e956d89f4375beb05e103ae2710
#
_entry.id   58da5e956d89f4375beb05e103ae2710
#
_cell.length_a   1.000
_cell.length_b   1.000
_cell.length_c   1.000
_cell.angle_alpha   90.00
_cell.angle_beta   90.00
_cell.angle_gamma   90.00
#
_symmetry.space_group_name_H-M   'P 1'
#
loop_
_entity.id
_entity.type
_entity.pdbx_description
1 polymer ?
#
loop_
_entity_poly.entity_id
_entity_poly.type
_entity_poly.pdbx_seq_one_letter_code
_entity_poly.pdbx_strand_id
1 'polypeptide(L)'
;MFRDDFNGSEGQSSLVDQKLVTLINPNKIFPAITPYALDILTTSLEESGFDVEVVDLTFRRDFWREVLVQYFSQRAPLLVGVTIRNTDSIYPQEQRVFLEEHLEIITAIKELSRAPVVCGGVGFSSMPFALVEYFGVEFGVKGPGELIICQLAEALLRGGACRTVPGLIIHGENGAEQVPWESTEHARGRTQNANRVTAYRRRSGKSFRVDNSTYYMLGGLGNILTKNGCPFACLHCVEPDAKGNRFAQRDHGSVVDELEELTRSGVHDVHTTDSEVNLGLGAIKNVLREIIARKRRDPASPLHHLRLWLYCQPQPFDEEFADLLVAAGGRGVNFGTDHSCDELLRRWKLSETAKPYYRFEDVRSANRMVKERGMLVMHDILLGMPGETTETLLKCLDDTLALEATAVGYTLGIRVFPYSPLGIRWAAESDGAHVVPGLQSNTALEPILLRSLEKCRSAAEYERQFMFDARGRFRPVFFFSPLLPEEPGTIASPNGRWTRTLELMRRHIPEEEHYRVMLPTVPGLSKDDNNYADNPFLLCLTRLGYKGAFWSRWRQRDEILREAAECGLAQAEPGLVLA
;
A
#
# COMPACT_ATOMS: atom_id res chain seq x y z
N MET A 1 -11.00 -49.00 -21.39
CA MET A 1 -11.06 -49.52 -22.74
C MET A 1 -11.69 -48.44 -23.61
N PHE A 2 -10.87 -47.55 -24.14
CA PHE A 2 -11.03 -46.80 -25.37
C PHE A 2 -9.65 -46.21 -25.65
N ARG A 3 -9.00 -46.84 -26.59
CA ARG A 3 -7.77 -46.40 -27.28
C ARG A 3 -8.16 -45.81 -28.63
N ASP A 4 -7.34 -44.82 -28.98
CA ASP A 4 -6.89 -44.48 -30.32
C ASP A 4 -7.93 -43.90 -31.32
N ASP A 5 -7.72 -42.63 -31.67
CA ASP A 5 -7.32 -42.17 -33.00
C ASP A 5 -7.52 -40.66 -33.15
N PHE A 6 -6.44 -39.90 -33.05
CA PHE A 6 -6.32 -38.62 -33.79
C PHE A 6 -4.85 -38.45 -34.20
N ASN A 7 -4.60 -38.98 -35.39
CA ASN A 7 -3.39 -38.68 -36.16
C ASN A 7 -3.70 -37.44 -37.04
N GLY A 8 -2.79 -36.44 -36.98
CA GLY A 8 -2.65 -35.52 -38.13
C GLY A 8 -2.96 -34.07 -37.86
N SER A 9 -2.01 -33.32 -37.27
CA SER A 9 -1.57 -32.02 -37.81
C SER A 9 -0.25 -31.65 -37.11
N GLU A 10 0.85 -31.96 -37.72
CA GLU A 10 2.12 -31.32 -37.49
C GLU A 10 2.01 -29.84 -37.83
N GLY A 11 2.46 -28.96 -36.91
CA GLY A 11 2.78 -27.61 -37.26
C GLY A 11 2.13 -26.51 -36.39
N GLN A 12 2.46 -26.46 -35.12
CA GLN A 12 2.76 -25.26 -34.35
C GLN A 12 3.35 -25.74 -33.01
N SER A 13 4.64 -25.98 -33.00
CA SER A 13 5.41 -26.01 -31.75
C SER A 13 5.22 -24.62 -31.12
N SER A 14 4.35 -24.54 -30.12
CA SER A 14 4.29 -23.37 -29.25
C SER A 14 5.68 -23.27 -28.62
N LEU A 15 6.45 -22.28 -29.06
CA LEU A 15 7.68 -21.88 -28.43
C LEU A 15 7.31 -21.48 -26.99
N VAL A 16 7.44 -22.44 -26.06
CA VAL A 16 7.47 -22.11 -24.65
C VAL A 16 8.71 -21.24 -24.50
N ASP A 17 8.51 -19.96 -24.18
CA ASP A 17 9.59 -19.05 -23.81
C ASP A 17 10.16 -19.54 -22.46
N GLN A 18 11.07 -20.52 -22.52
CA GLN A 18 11.51 -21.33 -21.37
C GLN A 18 12.06 -20.52 -20.20
N LYS A 19 12.37 -19.25 -20.43
CA LYS A 19 12.92 -18.35 -19.41
C LYS A 19 12.07 -17.08 -19.20
N LEU A 20 10.94 -16.97 -19.85
CA LEU A 20 10.08 -15.80 -19.71
C LEU A 20 9.27 -15.86 -18.41
N VAL A 21 9.40 -14.83 -17.59
CA VAL A 21 8.53 -14.55 -16.45
C VAL A 21 7.68 -13.32 -16.78
N THR A 22 6.37 -13.45 -16.70
CA THR A 22 5.44 -12.35 -16.93
C THR A 22 4.98 -11.78 -15.59
N LEU A 23 5.16 -10.49 -15.37
CA LEU A 23 4.67 -9.79 -14.20
C LEU A 23 3.46 -8.93 -14.58
N ILE A 24 2.34 -9.12 -13.87
CA ILE A 24 1.07 -8.43 -14.18
C ILE A 24 0.70 -7.46 -13.06
N ASN A 25 0.42 -6.21 -13.45
CA ASN A 25 -0.23 -5.23 -12.59
C ASN A 25 -1.73 -5.20 -12.88
N PRO A 26 -2.59 -5.79 -12.02
CA PRO A 26 -4.03 -5.79 -12.20
C PRO A 26 -4.70 -4.51 -11.66
N ASN A 27 -3.94 -3.58 -11.07
CA ASN A 27 -4.49 -2.42 -10.39
C ASN A 27 -5.09 -1.43 -11.39
N LYS A 28 -6.39 -1.22 -11.28
CA LYS A 28 -7.14 -0.28 -12.13
C LYS A 28 -7.57 0.99 -11.39
N ILE A 29 -7.05 1.21 -10.18
CA ILE A 29 -7.34 2.40 -9.37
C ILE A 29 -6.84 3.66 -10.08
N PHE A 30 -7.67 4.71 -10.07
CA PHE A 30 -7.33 6.00 -10.68
C PHE A 30 -7.53 7.16 -9.67
N PRO A 31 -6.63 8.15 -9.55
CA PRO A 31 -5.36 8.31 -10.26
C PRO A 31 -4.39 7.13 -10.10
N ALA A 32 -3.66 6.86 -11.17
CA ALA A 32 -2.83 5.67 -11.28
C ALA A 32 -1.66 5.68 -10.27
N ILE A 33 -1.41 4.52 -9.66
CA ILE A 33 -0.34 4.36 -8.67
C ILE A 33 0.74 3.45 -9.24
N THR A 34 1.94 4.00 -9.38
CA THR A 34 3.09 3.31 -9.98
C THR A 34 3.44 2.03 -9.22
N PRO A 35 3.47 0.85 -9.89
CA PRO A 35 3.76 -0.43 -9.26
C PRO A 35 5.28 -0.64 -9.07
N TYR A 36 5.89 0.12 -8.17
CA TYR A 36 7.34 0.13 -7.90
C TYR A 36 7.94 -1.27 -7.73
N ALA A 37 7.21 -2.18 -7.06
CA ALA A 37 7.68 -3.54 -6.80
C ALA A 37 7.97 -4.33 -8.08
N LEU A 38 7.27 -4.06 -9.19
CA LEU A 38 7.48 -4.78 -10.44
C LEU A 38 8.83 -4.46 -11.08
N ASP A 39 9.31 -3.22 -10.98
CA ASP A 39 10.66 -2.87 -11.43
C ASP A 39 11.74 -3.58 -10.60
N ILE A 40 11.52 -3.70 -9.28
CA ILE A 40 12.44 -4.42 -8.38
C ILE A 40 12.49 -5.91 -8.72
N LEU A 41 11.33 -6.55 -8.86
CA LEU A 41 11.23 -7.97 -9.21
C LEU A 41 11.83 -8.25 -10.60
N THR A 42 11.58 -7.36 -11.57
CA THR A 42 12.17 -7.44 -12.90
C THR A 42 13.70 -7.46 -12.82
N THR A 43 14.28 -6.51 -12.07
CA THR A 43 15.73 -6.44 -11.91
C THR A 43 16.29 -7.74 -11.30
N SER A 44 15.67 -8.26 -10.26
CA SER A 44 16.12 -9.50 -9.59
C SER A 44 16.04 -10.71 -10.50
N LEU A 45 14.97 -10.83 -11.27
CA LEU A 45 14.78 -11.92 -12.23
C LEU A 45 15.76 -11.82 -13.40
N GLU A 46 15.97 -10.63 -13.98
CA GLU A 46 16.93 -10.42 -15.07
C GLU A 46 18.37 -10.72 -14.61
N GLU A 47 18.74 -10.32 -13.39
CA GLU A 47 20.06 -10.65 -12.80
C GLU A 47 20.22 -12.14 -12.53
N SER A 48 19.11 -12.86 -12.36
CA SER A 48 19.08 -14.34 -12.25
C SER A 48 19.02 -15.04 -13.60
N GLY A 49 19.05 -14.30 -14.73
CA GLY A 49 19.12 -14.85 -16.08
C GLY A 49 17.77 -15.22 -16.71
N PHE A 50 16.68 -14.62 -16.22
CA PHE A 50 15.34 -14.74 -16.80
C PHE A 50 15.02 -13.53 -17.69
N ASP A 51 14.20 -13.77 -18.71
CA ASP A 51 13.56 -12.71 -19.48
C ASP A 51 12.29 -12.28 -18.75
N VAL A 52 12.03 -10.96 -18.68
CA VAL A 52 10.88 -10.45 -17.96
C VAL A 52 10.08 -9.50 -18.83
N GLU A 53 8.76 -9.73 -18.90
CA GLU A 53 7.81 -8.80 -19.49
C GLU A 53 6.80 -8.35 -18.43
N VAL A 54 6.48 -7.05 -18.44
CA VAL A 54 5.48 -6.47 -17.54
C VAL A 54 4.22 -6.14 -18.33
N VAL A 55 3.10 -6.71 -17.92
CA VAL A 55 1.76 -6.42 -18.46
C VAL A 55 1.04 -5.52 -17.47
N ASP A 56 0.88 -4.25 -17.82
CA ASP A 56 0.25 -3.26 -16.97
C ASP A 56 -1.17 -2.96 -17.43
N LEU A 57 -2.16 -3.39 -16.64
CA LEU A 57 -3.57 -3.24 -16.97
C LEU A 57 -4.14 -1.87 -16.54
N THR A 58 -3.40 -1.07 -15.78
CA THR A 58 -3.82 0.25 -15.30
C THR A 58 -4.24 1.17 -16.44
N PHE A 59 -3.47 1.18 -17.54
CA PHE A 59 -3.71 2.05 -18.70
C PHE A 59 -4.77 1.51 -19.66
N ARG A 60 -5.27 0.30 -19.42
CA ARG A 60 -6.24 -0.41 -20.25
C ARG A 60 -7.38 -1.00 -19.41
N ARG A 61 -7.79 -0.28 -18.38
CA ARG A 61 -8.72 -0.77 -17.35
C ARG A 61 -10.03 -1.34 -17.93
N ASP A 62 -10.55 -0.76 -18.99
CA ASP A 62 -11.80 -1.18 -19.63
C ASP A 62 -11.61 -2.29 -20.68
N PHE A 63 -10.37 -2.48 -21.14
CA PHE A 63 -9.99 -3.46 -22.18
C PHE A 63 -8.94 -4.46 -21.65
N TRP A 64 -8.90 -4.67 -20.33
CA TRP A 64 -7.90 -5.50 -19.70
C TRP A 64 -7.92 -6.95 -20.20
N ARG A 65 -9.13 -7.49 -20.52
CA ARG A 65 -9.29 -8.86 -21.01
C ARG A 65 -8.72 -9.03 -22.40
N GLU A 66 -8.98 -8.08 -23.29
CA GLU A 66 -8.40 -8.04 -24.65
C GLU A 66 -6.88 -7.96 -24.62
N VAL A 67 -6.31 -7.16 -23.70
CA VAL A 67 -4.85 -7.11 -23.50
C VAL A 67 -4.30 -8.47 -23.12
N LEU A 68 -4.92 -9.17 -22.17
CA LEU A 68 -4.49 -10.51 -21.77
C LEU A 68 -4.64 -11.53 -22.90
N VAL A 69 -5.75 -11.53 -23.64
CA VAL A 69 -5.96 -12.39 -24.81
C VAL A 69 -4.88 -12.16 -25.86
N GLN A 70 -4.61 -10.92 -26.21
CA GLN A 70 -3.58 -10.58 -27.18
C GLN A 70 -2.19 -11.02 -26.69
N TYR A 71 -1.87 -10.77 -25.44
CA TYR A 71 -0.58 -11.12 -24.86
C TYR A 71 -0.34 -12.63 -24.87
N PHE A 72 -1.24 -13.42 -24.28
CA PHE A 72 -1.10 -14.86 -24.17
C PHE A 72 -1.30 -15.63 -25.49
N SER A 73 -1.86 -14.99 -26.52
CA SER A 73 -1.85 -15.56 -27.88
C SER A 73 -0.46 -15.57 -28.52
N GLN A 74 0.46 -14.76 -28.02
CA GLN A 74 1.82 -14.58 -28.56
C GLN A 74 2.92 -15.06 -27.60
N ARG A 75 2.61 -15.26 -26.33
CA ARG A 75 3.56 -15.59 -25.27
C ARG A 75 3.10 -16.79 -24.46
N ALA A 76 4.03 -17.65 -24.13
CA ALA A 76 3.83 -18.80 -23.26
C ALA A 76 4.87 -18.78 -22.13
N PRO A 77 4.70 -17.94 -21.09
CA PRO A 77 5.69 -17.77 -20.03
C PRO A 77 5.87 -19.03 -19.17
N LEU A 78 7.04 -19.13 -18.54
CA LEU A 78 7.36 -20.14 -17.53
C LEU A 78 6.55 -19.92 -16.24
N LEU A 79 6.35 -18.66 -15.87
CA LEU A 79 5.69 -18.22 -14.61
C LEU A 79 4.96 -16.91 -14.85
N VAL A 80 3.78 -16.77 -14.25
CA VAL A 80 3.03 -15.51 -14.20
C VAL A 80 2.98 -14.99 -12.76
N GLY A 81 3.55 -13.81 -12.51
CA GLY A 81 3.47 -13.11 -11.22
C GLY A 81 2.38 -12.04 -11.25
N VAL A 82 1.51 -12.01 -10.24
CA VAL A 82 0.44 -11.01 -10.10
C VAL A 82 0.62 -10.24 -8.80
N THR A 83 0.67 -8.90 -8.88
CA THR A 83 0.82 -8.05 -7.70
C THR A 83 -0.51 -7.59 -7.15
N ILE A 84 -0.82 -7.93 -5.90
CA ILE A 84 -2.01 -7.47 -5.18
C ILE A 84 -1.60 -6.36 -4.21
N ARG A 85 -1.87 -5.13 -4.60
CA ARG A 85 -1.48 -3.95 -3.82
C ARG A 85 -2.42 -3.70 -2.64
N ASN A 86 -3.72 -3.79 -2.88
CA ASN A 86 -4.77 -3.54 -1.89
C ASN A 86 -5.82 -4.66 -1.94
N THR A 87 -6.37 -5.01 -0.79
CA THR A 87 -7.51 -5.93 -0.67
C THR A 87 -8.84 -5.18 -0.66
N ASP A 88 -8.86 -4.06 0.03
CA ASP A 88 -9.99 -3.17 0.20
C ASP A 88 -9.53 -1.72 0.43
N SER A 89 -10.47 -0.79 0.56
CA SER A 89 -10.19 0.63 0.78
C SER A 89 -9.79 0.97 2.22
N ILE A 90 -9.80 0.02 3.13
CA ILE A 90 -9.52 0.16 4.57
C ILE A 90 -10.37 1.20 5.34
N TYR A 91 -11.18 1.98 4.67
CA TYR A 91 -12.08 2.96 5.31
C TYR A 91 -13.44 2.34 5.61
N PRO A 92 -13.90 2.40 6.87
CA PRO A 92 -15.21 1.83 7.21
C PRO A 92 -16.38 2.61 6.61
N GLN A 93 -16.21 3.90 6.34
CA GLN A 93 -17.28 4.77 5.82
C GLN A 93 -17.45 4.64 4.31
N GLU A 94 -16.40 4.28 3.58
CA GLU A 94 -16.44 4.10 2.13
C GLU A 94 -15.80 2.76 1.76
N GLN A 95 -16.64 1.74 1.65
CA GLN A 95 -16.19 0.39 1.37
C GLN A 95 -16.00 0.15 -0.12
N ARG A 96 -14.76 -0.10 -0.51
CA ARG A 96 -14.41 -0.65 -1.84
C ARG A 96 -13.63 -1.93 -1.66
N VAL A 97 -14.04 -2.97 -2.37
CA VAL A 97 -13.38 -4.28 -2.40
C VAL A 97 -12.70 -4.43 -3.75
N PHE A 98 -11.41 -4.74 -3.74
CA PHE A 98 -10.63 -4.93 -4.98
C PHE A 98 -10.43 -6.41 -5.31
N LEU A 99 -10.72 -7.32 -4.38
CA LEU A 99 -10.45 -8.75 -4.54
C LEU A 99 -11.28 -9.41 -5.62
N GLU A 100 -12.55 -9.01 -5.79
CA GLU A 100 -13.42 -9.58 -6.83
C GLU A 100 -12.87 -9.28 -8.23
N GLU A 101 -12.45 -8.05 -8.46
CA GLU A 101 -11.82 -7.64 -9.70
C GLU A 101 -10.47 -8.35 -9.96
N HIS A 102 -9.67 -8.50 -8.92
CA HIS A 102 -8.43 -9.30 -9.01
C HIS A 102 -8.72 -10.77 -9.32
N LEU A 103 -9.77 -11.35 -8.72
CA LEU A 103 -10.18 -12.73 -9.00
C LEU A 103 -10.60 -12.92 -10.46
N GLU A 104 -11.36 -11.98 -11.03
CA GLU A 104 -11.74 -12.02 -12.44
C GLU A 104 -10.51 -12.02 -13.36
N ILE A 105 -9.53 -11.14 -13.07
CA ILE A 105 -8.29 -11.04 -13.85
C ILE A 105 -7.46 -12.32 -13.73
N ILE A 106 -7.28 -12.85 -12.51
CA ILE A 106 -6.52 -14.08 -12.26
C ILE A 106 -7.21 -15.29 -12.93
N THR A 107 -8.53 -15.35 -12.88
CA THR A 107 -9.31 -16.39 -13.57
C THR A 107 -9.06 -16.34 -15.07
N ALA A 108 -9.11 -15.16 -15.68
CA ALA A 108 -8.82 -15.00 -17.10
C ALA A 108 -7.37 -15.39 -17.45
N ILE A 109 -6.39 -15.07 -16.60
CA ILE A 109 -5.00 -15.49 -16.80
C ILE A 109 -4.90 -17.02 -16.84
N LYS A 110 -5.56 -17.71 -15.90
CA LYS A 110 -5.57 -19.19 -15.82
C LYS A 110 -6.30 -19.86 -16.99
N GLU A 111 -7.30 -19.19 -17.56
CA GLU A 111 -7.99 -19.63 -18.79
C GLU A 111 -7.09 -19.50 -20.03
N LEU A 112 -6.27 -18.45 -20.09
CA LEU A 112 -5.48 -18.08 -21.26
C LEU A 112 -4.06 -18.65 -21.23
N SER A 113 -3.54 -19.03 -20.08
CA SER A 113 -2.18 -19.52 -19.90
C SER A 113 -2.15 -20.83 -19.10
N ARG A 114 -1.19 -21.70 -19.44
CA ARG A 114 -0.88 -22.92 -18.65
C ARG A 114 0.24 -22.69 -17.63
N ALA A 115 0.86 -21.53 -17.63
CA ALA A 115 1.89 -21.18 -16.68
C ALA A 115 1.31 -21.11 -15.26
N PRO A 116 2.00 -21.60 -14.24
CA PRO A 116 1.58 -21.42 -12.86
C PRO A 116 1.55 -19.94 -12.50
N VAL A 117 0.65 -19.60 -11.58
CA VAL A 117 0.46 -18.21 -11.11
C VAL A 117 0.99 -18.07 -9.69
N VAL A 118 1.80 -17.05 -9.46
CA VAL A 118 2.25 -16.63 -8.13
C VAL A 118 1.70 -15.24 -7.79
N CYS A 119 1.03 -15.12 -6.64
CA CYS A 119 0.56 -13.84 -6.13
C CYS A 119 1.48 -13.30 -5.05
N GLY A 120 1.65 -11.99 -5.02
CA GLY A 120 2.42 -11.26 -4.01
C GLY A 120 1.97 -9.82 -3.89
N GLY A 121 2.74 -9.02 -3.17
CA GLY A 121 2.46 -7.60 -2.92
C GLY A 121 2.00 -7.31 -1.51
N VAL A 122 1.90 -6.02 -1.14
CA VAL A 122 1.62 -5.63 0.26
C VAL A 122 0.21 -6.04 0.68
N GLY A 123 -0.80 -5.84 -0.17
CA GLY A 123 -2.17 -6.29 0.12
C GLY A 123 -2.26 -7.81 0.25
N PHE A 124 -1.61 -8.55 -0.66
CA PHE A 124 -1.52 -10.02 -0.55
C PHE A 124 -0.88 -10.45 0.76
N SER A 125 0.21 -9.80 1.17
CA SER A 125 0.98 -10.15 2.36
C SER A 125 0.21 -9.97 3.67
N SER A 126 -0.88 -9.21 3.67
CA SER A 126 -1.72 -9.02 4.86
C SER A 126 -2.54 -10.27 5.23
N MET A 127 -2.89 -11.12 4.25
CA MET A 127 -3.69 -12.35 4.43
C MET A 127 -3.31 -13.40 3.37
N PRO A 128 -2.05 -13.81 3.29
CA PRO A 128 -1.52 -14.52 2.13
C PRO A 128 -2.09 -15.93 1.96
N PHE A 129 -2.37 -16.64 3.06
CA PHE A 129 -2.87 -18.00 3.01
C PHE A 129 -4.33 -18.04 2.53
N ALA A 130 -5.16 -17.15 3.07
CA ALA A 130 -6.55 -17.03 2.63
C ALA A 130 -6.64 -16.60 1.17
N LEU A 131 -5.74 -15.71 0.71
CA LEU A 131 -5.74 -15.20 -0.66
C LEU A 131 -5.21 -16.20 -1.68
N VAL A 132 -4.25 -17.08 -1.33
CA VAL A 132 -3.86 -18.21 -2.19
C VAL A 132 -5.08 -19.09 -2.47
N GLU A 133 -5.85 -19.43 -1.44
CA GLU A 133 -7.07 -20.24 -1.58
C GLU A 133 -8.19 -19.48 -2.32
N TYR A 134 -8.40 -18.21 -2.01
CA TYR A 134 -9.44 -17.40 -2.63
C TYR A 134 -9.25 -17.23 -4.13
N PHE A 135 -8.02 -16.92 -4.56
CA PHE A 135 -7.67 -16.80 -5.96
C PHE A 135 -7.45 -18.16 -6.66
N GLY A 136 -7.32 -19.24 -5.92
CA GLY A 136 -7.04 -20.57 -6.45
C GLY A 136 -5.72 -20.63 -7.22
N VAL A 137 -4.70 -19.88 -6.79
CA VAL A 137 -3.39 -19.85 -7.44
C VAL A 137 -2.45 -20.89 -6.85
N GLU A 138 -1.46 -21.32 -7.64
CA GLU A 138 -0.52 -22.36 -7.24
C GLU A 138 0.42 -21.89 -6.15
N PHE A 139 0.80 -20.59 -6.18
CA PHE A 139 1.85 -20.05 -5.33
C PHE A 139 1.49 -18.68 -4.76
N GLY A 140 2.05 -18.39 -3.58
CA GLY A 140 2.00 -17.09 -2.94
C GLY A 140 3.36 -16.70 -2.34
N VAL A 141 3.62 -15.39 -2.26
CA VAL A 141 4.81 -14.83 -1.62
C VAL A 141 4.42 -13.75 -0.62
N LYS A 142 4.70 -14.01 0.65
CA LYS A 142 4.51 -13.05 1.74
C LYS A 142 5.78 -12.23 1.96
N GLY A 143 5.64 -10.92 1.99
CA GLY A 143 6.75 -9.99 2.21
C GLY A 143 7.63 -9.78 0.97
N PRO A 144 8.92 -9.45 1.17
CA PRO A 144 9.87 -9.27 0.08
C PRO A 144 10.00 -10.53 -0.78
N GLY A 145 9.71 -10.40 -2.07
CA GLY A 145 9.57 -11.54 -2.98
C GLY A 145 10.76 -11.80 -3.90
N GLU A 146 11.77 -10.95 -3.90
CA GLU A 146 12.84 -10.91 -4.88
C GLU A 146 13.62 -12.22 -4.97
N LEU A 147 13.97 -12.79 -3.83
CA LEU A 147 14.68 -14.08 -3.76
C LEU A 147 13.75 -15.24 -4.08
N ILE A 148 12.54 -15.22 -3.51
CA ILE A 148 11.61 -16.35 -3.60
C ILE A 148 11.15 -16.54 -5.05
N ILE A 149 10.83 -15.44 -5.77
CA ILE A 149 10.39 -15.53 -7.17
C ILE A 149 11.50 -16.04 -8.09
N CYS A 150 12.77 -15.65 -7.85
CA CYS A 150 13.91 -16.16 -8.60
C CYS A 150 14.10 -17.66 -8.35
N GLN A 151 14.08 -18.10 -7.09
CA GLN A 151 14.19 -19.52 -6.75
C GLN A 151 13.02 -20.35 -7.29
N LEU A 152 11.79 -19.79 -7.28
CA LEU A 152 10.63 -20.44 -7.88
C LEU A 152 10.80 -20.60 -9.39
N ALA A 153 11.20 -19.54 -10.09
CA ALA A 153 11.45 -19.59 -11.53
C ALA A 153 12.56 -20.60 -11.89
N GLU A 154 13.64 -20.65 -11.09
CA GLU A 154 14.69 -21.66 -11.25
C GLU A 154 14.18 -23.09 -11.02
N ALA A 155 13.36 -23.31 -10.00
CA ALA A 155 12.79 -24.62 -9.71
C ALA A 155 11.88 -25.08 -10.86
N LEU A 156 11.03 -24.20 -11.38
CA LEU A 156 10.17 -24.49 -12.54
C LEU A 156 10.99 -24.79 -13.80
N LEU A 157 12.02 -24.00 -14.09
CA LEU A 157 12.90 -24.21 -15.26
C LEU A 157 13.60 -25.59 -15.24
N ARG A 158 13.95 -26.07 -14.06
CA ARG A 158 14.60 -27.38 -13.88
C ARG A 158 13.60 -28.54 -13.83
N GLY A 159 12.28 -28.28 -13.95
CA GLY A 159 11.24 -29.29 -13.73
C GLY A 159 11.24 -29.83 -12.29
N GLY A 160 11.74 -29.05 -11.35
CA GLY A 160 11.99 -29.43 -9.97
C GLY A 160 10.82 -29.21 -9.01
N ALA A 161 11.04 -29.62 -7.76
CA ALA A 161 10.06 -29.54 -6.71
C ALA A 161 9.95 -28.12 -6.14
N CYS A 162 8.94 -27.33 -6.57
CA CYS A 162 8.67 -26.00 -6.00
C CYS A 162 8.45 -26.04 -4.48
N ARG A 163 8.05 -27.20 -3.92
CA ARG A 163 7.93 -27.44 -2.48
C ARG A 163 9.24 -27.32 -1.70
N THR A 164 10.38 -27.16 -2.35
CA THR A 164 11.68 -26.94 -1.71
C THR A 164 12.09 -25.46 -1.68
N VAL A 165 11.28 -24.55 -2.22
CA VAL A 165 11.58 -23.10 -2.23
C VAL A 165 11.20 -22.49 -0.88
N PRO A 166 12.17 -22.10 -0.03
CA PRO A 166 11.87 -21.61 1.31
C PRO A 166 11.08 -20.31 1.28
N GLY A 167 10.06 -20.21 2.14
CA GLY A 167 9.21 -19.02 2.23
C GLY A 167 8.10 -18.95 1.20
N LEU A 168 8.08 -19.81 0.18
CA LEU A 168 6.99 -19.92 -0.77
C LEU A 168 5.72 -20.44 -0.07
N ILE A 169 4.58 -19.87 -0.39
CA ILE A 169 3.27 -20.39 0.04
C ILE A 169 2.72 -21.26 -1.08
N ILE A 170 2.29 -22.47 -0.71
CA ILE A 170 1.80 -23.51 -1.61
C ILE A 170 0.52 -24.14 -1.05
N HIS A 171 -0.21 -24.88 -1.87
CA HIS A 171 -1.28 -25.73 -1.37
C HIS A 171 -0.71 -26.98 -0.68
N GLY A 172 -1.05 -27.16 0.61
CA GLY A 172 -0.76 -28.33 1.41
C GLY A 172 -1.97 -29.22 1.60
N GLU A 173 -1.82 -30.29 2.40
CA GLU A 173 -2.91 -31.23 2.69
C GLU A 173 -4.08 -30.60 3.47
N ASN A 174 -3.77 -29.62 4.32
CA ASN A 174 -4.74 -28.95 5.20
C ASN A 174 -5.04 -27.50 4.79
N GLY A 175 -4.77 -27.13 3.54
CA GLY A 175 -4.91 -25.78 2.99
C GLY A 175 -3.57 -25.14 2.64
N ALA A 176 -3.58 -23.84 2.41
CA ALA A 176 -2.36 -23.12 2.07
C ALA A 176 -1.34 -23.11 3.22
N GLU A 177 -0.09 -23.46 2.93
CA GLU A 177 1.01 -23.54 3.90
C GLU A 177 2.28 -22.88 3.35
N GLN A 178 3.11 -22.36 4.24
CA GLN A 178 4.41 -21.80 3.86
C GLN A 178 5.51 -22.83 3.99
N VAL A 179 6.30 -23.00 2.93
CA VAL A 179 7.49 -23.84 2.97
C VAL A 179 8.46 -23.31 4.02
N PRO A 180 8.89 -24.14 4.99
CA PRO A 180 9.74 -23.69 6.07
C PRO A 180 11.07 -23.11 5.58
N TRP A 181 11.56 -22.11 6.28
CA TRP A 181 12.92 -21.64 6.13
C TRP A 181 13.84 -22.63 6.86
N GLU A 182 14.52 -23.50 6.11
CA GLU A 182 15.46 -24.45 6.69
C GLU A 182 16.65 -23.71 7.32
N SER A 183 16.75 -23.79 8.63
CA SER A 183 17.84 -23.31 9.48
C SER A 183 17.89 -21.81 9.82
N THR A 184 18.47 -21.53 10.98
CA THR A 184 18.86 -20.21 11.49
C THR A 184 19.73 -19.39 10.52
N GLU A 185 20.40 -20.01 9.54
CA GLU A 185 21.16 -19.32 8.49
C GLU A 185 20.25 -18.70 7.43
N HIS A 186 19.15 -19.33 7.07
CA HIS A 186 18.17 -18.76 6.13
C HIS A 186 17.26 -17.72 6.83
N ALA A 187 16.93 -17.91 8.10
CA ALA A 187 16.32 -16.85 8.91
C ALA A 187 17.28 -15.67 9.13
N ARG A 188 18.59 -15.95 9.27
CA ARG A 188 19.66 -14.93 9.19
C ARG A 188 19.83 -14.41 7.77
N GLY A 189 19.55 -15.21 6.73
CA GLY A 189 19.52 -14.83 5.34
C GLY A 189 18.34 -13.92 4.98
N ARG A 190 17.18 -14.02 5.64
CA ARG A 190 16.21 -12.91 5.63
C ARG A 190 16.84 -11.62 6.13
N THR A 191 17.70 -11.70 7.13
CA THR A 191 18.49 -10.56 7.65
C THR A 191 19.67 -10.23 6.73
N GLN A 192 20.31 -11.21 6.09
CA GLN A 192 21.41 -11.01 5.15
C GLN A 192 20.92 -10.70 3.74
N ASN A 193 19.75 -11.19 3.33
CA ASN A 193 19.08 -10.73 2.12
C ASN A 193 18.39 -9.39 2.32
N ALA A 194 17.94 -9.05 3.52
CA ALA A 194 17.69 -7.67 3.89
C ALA A 194 18.95 -6.81 3.75
N ASN A 195 20.14 -7.35 4.02
CA ASN A 195 21.43 -6.68 3.75
C ASN A 195 21.91 -6.84 2.29
N ARG A 196 21.44 -7.86 1.54
CA ARG A 196 21.57 -7.96 0.07
C ARG A 196 20.54 -7.14 -0.69
N VAL A 197 19.63 -6.52 0.00
CA VAL A 197 18.76 -5.46 -0.49
C VAL A 197 19.55 -4.18 -0.89
N THR A 198 20.85 -4.16 -0.68
CA THR A 198 21.74 -3.30 -1.47
C THR A 198 21.57 -3.48 -2.98
N ALA A 199 20.92 -4.53 -3.41
CA ALA A 199 20.53 -4.83 -4.79
C ALA A 199 19.08 -4.47 -5.17
N TYR A 200 18.28 -3.80 -4.34
CA TYR A 200 17.08 -3.11 -4.82
C TYR A 200 17.50 -1.99 -5.78
N ARG A 201 17.86 -2.39 -6.99
CA ARG A 201 18.10 -1.46 -8.07
C ARG A 201 16.89 -1.54 -9.00
N ARG A 202 16.25 -0.43 -9.19
CA ARG A 202 15.79 -0.14 -10.54
C ARG A 202 17.07 0.05 -11.35
N ARG A 203 17.27 -0.71 -12.38
CA ARG A 203 18.52 -0.76 -13.12
C ARG A 203 18.83 0.63 -13.71
N SER A 204 19.78 1.37 -13.10
CA SER A 204 20.32 2.58 -13.72
C SER A 204 20.95 2.23 -15.06
N GLY A 205 20.63 2.98 -16.12
CA GLY A 205 21.17 2.80 -17.46
C GLY A 205 20.44 1.78 -18.34
N LYS A 206 19.36 1.16 -17.87
CA LYS A 206 18.34 0.50 -18.68
C LYS A 206 16.97 1.07 -18.30
N SER A 207 16.12 1.30 -19.29
CA SER A 207 14.77 1.82 -19.09
C SER A 207 14.03 1.03 -18.03
N PHE A 208 13.33 1.71 -17.15
CA PHE A 208 12.34 1.10 -16.26
C PHE A 208 11.37 0.25 -17.09
N ARG A 209 10.93 -0.90 -16.57
CA ARG A 209 9.89 -1.71 -17.20
C ARG A 209 8.50 -1.13 -16.97
N VAL A 210 8.34 -0.42 -15.87
CA VAL A 210 7.13 0.37 -15.59
C VAL A 210 7.25 1.74 -16.25
N ASP A 211 6.22 2.15 -16.98
CA ASP A 211 6.17 3.47 -17.63
C ASP A 211 5.84 4.58 -16.62
N ASN A 212 6.87 4.96 -15.84
CA ASN A 212 6.74 5.99 -14.80
C ASN A 212 6.27 7.34 -15.36
N SER A 213 6.61 7.66 -16.60
CA SER A 213 6.22 8.93 -17.25
C SER A 213 4.72 8.98 -17.50
N THR A 214 4.14 7.91 -18.02
CA THR A 214 2.69 7.82 -18.22
C THR A 214 1.94 7.85 -16.89
N TYR A 215 2.42 7.15 -15.85
CA TYR A 215 1.85 7.26 -14.51
C TYR A 215 1.86 8.71 -14.01
N TYR A 216 2.97 9.41 -14.17
CA TYR A 216 3.11 10.79 -13.75
C TYR A 216 2.19 11.74 -14.55
N MET A 217 2.05 11.55 -15.87
CA MET A 217 1.12 12.32 -16.68
C MET A 217 -0.33 12.15 -16.23
N LEU A 218 -0.71 10.94 -15.81
CA LEU A 218 -2.04 10.59 -15.34
C LEU A 218 -2.28 10.90 -13.85
N GLY A 219 -1.49 11.78 -13.25
CA GLY A 219 -1.69 12.27 -11.89
C GLY A 219 -1.03 11.44 -10.78
N GLY A 220 -0.29 10.40 -11.14
CA GLY A 220 0.55 9.67 -10.19
C GLY A 220 1.78 10.47 -9.78
N LEU A 221 2.52 9.93 -8.82
CA LEU A 221 3.83 10.43 -8.38
C LEU A 221 4.91 9.42 -8.77
N GLY A 222 6.12 9.89 -9.00
CA GLY A 222 7.28 9.02 -8.98
C GLY A 222 7.44 8.42 -7.59
N ASN A 223 7.87 7.17 -7.53
CA ASN A 223 8.09 6.47 -6.27
C ASN A 223 9.56 6.16 -6.07
N ILE A 224 10.05 6.34 -4.85
CA ILE A 224 11.40 5.96 -4.44
C ILE A 224 11.36 5.25 -3.08
N LEU A 225 12.10 4.16 -2.96
CA LEU A 225 12.33 3.46 -1.72
C LEU A 225 13.77 3.70 -1.27
N THR A 226 13.98 4.19 -0.05
CA THR A 226 15.33 4.39 0.51
C THR A 226 15.74 3.27 1.45
N LYS A 227 14.76 2.63 2.06
CA LYS A 227 14.91 1.47 2.94
C LYS A 227 13.66 0.61 2.91
N ASN A 228 13.78 -0.64 3.28
CA ASN A 228 12.63 -1.54 3.51
C ASN A 228 12.53 -1.90 5.00
N GLY A 229 11.33 -2.33 5.42
CA GLY A 229 11.05 -2.76 6.79
C GLY A 229 10.72 -1.64 7.75
N CYS A 230 10.06 -2.03 8.85
CA CYS A 230 9.69 -1.15 9.97
C CYS A 230 9.85 -1.93 11.27
N PRO A 231 10.68 -1.45 12.24
CA PRO A 231 10.92 -2.17 13.51
C PRO A 231 9.84 -1.91 14.55
N PHE A 232 8.73 -1.32 14.17
CA PHE A 232 7.68 -0.91 15.08
C PHE A 232 6.62 -2.00 15.26
N ALA A 233 5.93 -1.95 16.39
CA ALA A 233 4.83 -2.83 16.75
C ALA A 233 3.56 -2.01 17.03
N CYS A 234 3.27 -1.02 16.17
CA CYS A 234 2.05 -0.21 16.28
C CYS A 234 0.82 -1.11 16.26
N LEU A 235 -0.11 -0.90 17.19
CA LEU A 235 -1.20 -1.83 17.46
C LEU A 235 -2.04 -2.20 16.24
N HIS A 236 -2.29 -1.24 15.35
CA HIS A 236 -3.15 -1.41 14.16
C HIS A 236 -2.40 -1.90 12.92
N CYS A 237 -1.06 -1.83 12.92
CA CYS A 237 -0.26 -1.89 11.71
C CYS A 237 0.20 -3.31 11.37
N VAL A 238 0.18 -3.66 10.09
CA VAL A 238 0.68 -4.93 9.54
C VAL A 238 1.94 -4.77 8.69
N GLU A 239 2.45 -3.55 8.54
CA GLU A 239 3.63 -3.31 7.72
C GLU A 239 4.88 -4.10 8.15
N PRO A 240 5.17 -4.25 9.45
CA PRO A 240 6.29 -5.09 9.89
C PRO A 240 6.15 -6.55 9.46
N ASP A 241 4.93 -7.07 9.42
CA ASP A 241 4.64 -8.42 8.94
C ASP A 241 4.76 -8.54 7.40
N ALA A 242 4.33 -7.50 6.67
CA ALA A 242 4.36 -7.47 5.21
C ALA A 242 5.71 -7.06 4.61
N LYS A 243 6.47 -6.18 5.26
CA LYS A 243 7.73 -5.61 4.74
C LYS A 243 8.97 -6.06 5.51
N GLY A 244 8.80 -6.75 6.64
CA GLY A 244 9.85 -7.13 7.58
C GLY A 244 9.99 -6.16 8.75
N ASN A 245 10.44 -6.68 9.89
CA ASN A 245 10.57 -5.95 11.16
C ASN A 245 11.97 -5.36 11.41
N ARG A 246 12.83 -5.30 10.40
CA ARG A 246 14.18 -4.73 10.49
C ARG A 246 14.44 -3.85 9.28
N PHE A 247 15.24 -2.81 9.48
CA PHE A 247 15.66 -1.95 8.40
C PHE A 247 16.63 -2.64 7.46
N ALA A 248 16.31 -2.57 6.17
CA ALA A 248 17.23 -2.84 5.08
C ALA A 248 17.43 -1.53 4.30
N GLN A 249 18.54 -0.86 4.57
CA GLN A 249 18.88 0.41 3.92
C GLN A 249 19.50 0.16 2.56
N ARG A 250 19.16 1.00 1.59
CA ARG A 250 19.76 1.00 0.28
C ARG A 250 21.02 1.87 0.25
N ASP A 251 21.91 1.56 -0.69
CA ASP A 251 23.01 2.46 -1.00
C ASP A 251 22.49 3.82 -1.47
N HIS A 252 22.96 4.90 -0.84
CA HIS A 252 22.47 6.25 -1.12
C HIS A 252 22.80 6.71 -2.55
N GLY A 253 23.96 6.31 -3.11
CA GLY A 253 24.31 6.60 -4.49
C GLY A 253 23.32 5.98 -5.48
N SER A 254 22.97 4.70 -5.27
CA SER A 254 21.98 3.97 -6.07
C SER A 254 20.58 4.59 -5.99
N VAL A 255 20.16 5.07 -4.82
CA VAL A 255 18.89 5.79 -4.67
C VAL A 255 18.90 7.08 -5.48
N VAL A 256 20.00 7.84 -5.45
CA VAL A 256 20.09 9.10 -6.19
C VAL A 256 20.20 8.85 -7.70
N ASP A 257 20.84 7.76 -8.16
CA ASP A 257 20.83 7.36 -9.57
C ASP A 257 19.40 7.15 -10.09
N GLU A 258 18.55 6.49 -9.31
CA GLU A 258 17.13 6.32 -9.67
C GLU A 258 16.36 7.65 -9.71
N LEU A 259 16.62 8.55 -8.75
CA LEU A 259 16.01 9.88 -8.74
C LEU A 259 16.44 10.71 -9.95
N GLU A 260 17.69 10.61 -10.36
CA GLU A 260 18.19 11.24 -11.58
C GLU A 260 17.50 10.71 -12.83
N GLU A 261 17.32 9.40 -12.93
CA GLU A 261 16.66 8.78 -14.07
C GLU A 261 15.17 9.15 -14.14
N LEU A 262 14.46 9.13 -13.01
CA LEU A 262 13.08 9.59 -12.93
C LEU A 262 12.95 11.05 -13.37
N THR A 263 13.78 11.93 -12.85
CA THR A 263 13.74 13.36 -13.21
C THR A 263 14.15 13.63 -14.65
N ARG A 264 15.09 12.86 -15.20
CA ARG A 264 15.49 12.92 -16.62
C ARG A 264 14.34 12.49 -17.54
N SER A 265 13.53 11.52 -17.12
CA SER A 265 12.32 11.08 -17.85
C SER A 265 11.11 12.01 -17.67
N GLY A 266 11.27 13.15 -16.99
CA GLY A 266 10.20 14.13 -16.76
C GLY A 266 9.37 13.92 -15.50
N VAL A 267 9.67 12.91 -14.70
CA VAL A 267 8.99 12.64 -13.42
C VAL A 267 9.66 13.47 -12.32
N HIS A 268 9.10 14.62 -12.06
CA HIS A 268 9.72 15.59 -11.15
C HIS A 268 9.21 15.51 -9.71
N ASP A 269 7.95 15.14 -9.50
CA ASP A 269 7.37 14.95 -8.17
C ASP A 269 7.54 13.50 -7.76
N VAL A 270 8.36 13.26 -6.75
CA VAL A 270 8.70 11.91 -6.27
C VAL A 270 8.34 11.78 -4.79
N HIS A 271 7.62 10.72 -4.46
CA HIS A 271 7.23 10.39 -3.09
C HIS A 271 8.05 9.21 -2.57
N THR A 272 8.47 9.28 -1.30
CA THR A 272 9.10 8.13 -0.64
C THR A 272 8.05 7.07 -0.29
N THR A 273 8.34 5.80 -0.63
CA THR A 273 7.45 4.65 -0.35
C THR A 273 7.88 3.85 0.86
N ASP A 274 8.83 4.38 1.60
CA ASP A 274 9.24 3.87 2.91
C ASP A 274 8.05 3.88 3.88
N SER A 275 8.04 2.97 4.83
CA SER A 275 7.03 2.98 5.91
C SER A 275 7.07 4.27 6.71
N GLU A 276 8.18 4.89 6.87
CA GLU A 276 8.42 6.25 7.37
C GLU A 276 9.92 6.54 7.14
N VAL A 277 10.21 7.47 6.26
CA VAL A 277 11.56 7.62 5.71
C VAL A 277 12.60 7.98 6.76
N ASN A 278 12.23 8.78 7.76
CA ASN A 278 13.15 9.29 8.76
C ASN A 278 13.46 8.34 9.93
N LEU A 279 12.86 7.15 9.98
CA LEU A 279 13.23 6.14 10.98
C LEU A 279 14.70 5.71 10.86
N GLY A 280 15.27 5.80 9.66
CA GLY A 280 16.71 5.69 9.42
C GLY A 280 17.36 7.05 9.21
N LEU A 281 17.26 7.98 10.17
CA LEU A 281 17.60 9.40 10.00
C LEU A 281 18.97 9.64 9.38
N GLY A 282 20.00 8.92 9.81
CA GLY A 282 21.35 9.03 9.24
C GLY A 282 21.42 8.64 7.77
N ALA A 283 20.69 7.59 7.37
CA ALA A 283 20.69 7.10 6.01
C ALA A 283 19.98 8.07 5.06
N ILE A 284 18.80 8.57 5.45
CA ILE A 284 18.10 9.55 4.61
C ILE A 284 18.88 10.86 4.50
N LYS A 285 19.52 11.32 5.57
CA LYS A 285 20.42 12.48 5.50
C LYS A 285 21.55 12.29 4.47
N ASN A 286 22.10 11.07 4.36
CA ASN A 286 23.13 10.77 3.37
C ASN A 286 22.58 10.81 1.93
N VAL A 287 21.36 10.31 1.70
CA VAL A 287 20.68 10.46 0.39
C VAL A 287 20.51 11.93 0.04
N LEU A 288 20.02 12.75 0.98
CA LEU A 288 19.81 14.19 0.74
C LEU A 288 21.14 14.92 0.47
N ARG A 289 22.21 14.60 1.21
CA ARG A 289 23.54 15.15 0.98
C ARG A 289 24.09 14.78 -0.41
N GLU A 290 23.88 13.55 -0.86
CA GLU A 290 24.29 13.11 -2.21
C GLU A 290 23.52 13.87 -3.30
N ILE A 291 22.20 14.06 -3.14
CA ILE A 291 21.40 14.88 -4.07
C ILE A 291 22.00 16.29 -4.16
N ILE A 292 22.27 16.92 -3.01
CA ILE A 292 22.83 18.27 -2.94
C ILE A 292 24.22 18.32 -3.58
N ALA A 293 25.06 17.31 -3.33
CA ALA A 293 26.41 17.22 -3.89
C ALA A 293 26.37 17.10 -5.42
N ARG A 294 25.47 16.29 -5.98
CA ARG A 294 25.30 16.16 -7.44
C ARG A 294 24.81 17.46 -8.09
N LYS A 295 23.82 18.12 -7.49
CA LYS A 295 23.34 19.44 -7.93
C LYS A 295 24.48 20.49 -7.98
N ARG A 296 25.34 20.51 -6.96
CA ARG A 296 26.48 21.43 -6.90
C ARG A 296 27.56 21.11 -7.93
N ARG A 297 27.77 19.83 -8.21
CA ARG A 297 28.78 19.36 -9.15
C ARG A 297 28.38 19.61 -10.61
N ASP A 298 27.10 19.48 -10.91
CA ASP A 298 26.57 19.65 -12.26
C ASP A 298 25.37 20.60 -12.27
N PRO A 299 25.54 21.85 -12.73
CA PRO A 299 24.46 22.81 -12.91
C PRO A 299 23.37 22.36 -13.89
N ALA A 300 23.65 21.39 -14.77
CA ALA A 300 22.70 20.82 -15.72
C ALA A 300 22.03 19.53 -15.20
N SER A 301 22.35 19.12 -13.97
CA SER A 301 21.76 17.91 -13.38
C SER A 301 20.23 17.98 -13.39
N PRO A 302 19.53 16.91 -13.85
CA PRO A 302 18.08 16.85 -13.82
C PRO A 302 17.52 16.96 -12.40
N LEU A 303 18.31 16.64 -11.36
CA LEU A 303 17.91 16.76 -9.96
C LEU A 303 17.52 18.19 -9.55
N HIS A 304 17.90 19.22 -10.31
CA HIS A 304 17.42 20.60 -10.08
C HIS A 304 15.91 20.74 -10.22
N HIS A 305 15.26 19.85 -10.98
CA HIS A 305 13.81 19.79 -11.14
C HIS A 305 13.11 18.90 -10.12
N LEU A 306 13.87 18.15 -9.29
CA LEU A 306 13.32 17.21 -8.29
C LEU A 306 12.52 17.96 -7.22
N ARG A 307 11.31 17.46 -6.98
CA ARG A 307 10.41 17.87 -5.89
C ARG A 307 10.09 16.63 -5.05
N LEU A 308 10.57 16.61 -3.80
CA LEU A 308 10.41 15.49 -2.88
C LEU A 308 9.20 15.69 -1.99
N TRP A 309 8.40 14.63 -1.87
CA TRP A 309 7.26 14.47 -0.97
C TRP A 309 7.58 13.28 -0.06
N LEU A 310 7.44 13.47 1.25
CA LEU A 310 7.89 12.48 2.22
C LEU A 310 6.78 12.08 3.17
N TYR A 311 6.79 10.80 3.57
CA TYR A 311 6.04 10.32 4.71
C TYR A 311 6.99 10.10 5.88
N CYS A 312 6.74 10.76 7.00
CA CYS A 312 7.64 10.81 8.15
C CYS A 312 6.93 10.53 9.47
N GLN A 313 7.69 10.01 10.44
CA GLN A 313 7.34 10.12 11.85
C GLN A 313 7.68 11.52 12.37
N PRO A 314 6.96 12.00 13.41
CA PRO A 314 7.37 13.21 14.13
C PRO A 314 8.76 13.10 14.78
N GLN A 315 9.20 11.87 15.13
CA GLN A 315 10.48 11.56 15.76
C GLN A 315 11.10 10.28 15.15
N PRO A 316 12.39 10.26 14.78
CA PRO A 316 13.36 11.35 14.89
C PRO A 316 13.19 12.39 13.76
N PHE A 317 13.14 13.67 14.10
CA PHE A 317 13.11 14.78 13.16
C PHE A 317 13.92 15.95 13.77
N ASP A 318 14.95 16.45 13.07
CA ASP A 318 15.81 17.51 13.56
C ASP A 318 16.02 18.63 12.53
N GLU A 319 16.56 19.77 12.98
CA GLU A 319 16.80 20.96 12.18
C GLU A 319 17.68 20.66 10.95
N GLU A 320 18.75 19.86 11.14
CA GLU A 320 19.63 19.49 10.03
C GLU A 320 18.88 18.70 8.94
N PHE A 321 17.99 17.80 9.34
CA PHE A 321 17.18 17.03 8.38
C PHE A 321 16.24 17.96 7.62
N ALA A 322 15.60 18.89 8.29
CA ALA A 322 14.72 19.88 7.67
C ALA A 322 15.49 20.79 6.68
N ASP A 323 16.71 21.24 7.03
CA ASP A 323 17.56 22.04 6.15
C ASP A 323 18.00 21.25 4.92
N LEU A 324 18.43 20.01 5.11
CA LEU A 324 18.81 19.12 4.01
C LEU A 324 17.63 18.83 3.08
N LEU A 325 16.42 18.67 3.61
CA LEU A 325 15.21 18.46 2.80
C LEU A 325 14.98 19.63 1.84
N VAL A 326 14.98 20.85 2.34
CA VAL A 326 14.81 22.05 1.48
C VAL A 326 15.89 22.11 0.41
N ALA A 327 17.16 21.95 0.79
CA ALA A 327 18.29 22.02 -0.14
C ALA A 327 18.24 20.91 -1.21
N ALA A 328 17.74 19.73 -0.86
CA ALA A 328 17.56 18.62 -1.80
C ALA A 328 16.36 18.81 -2.75
N GLY A 329 15.37 19.63 -2.39
CA GLY A 329 14.16 19.89 -3.19
C GLY A 329 12.87 19.41 -2.49
N GLY A 330 12.87 19.29 -1.17
CA GLY A 330 11.68 18.98 -0.37
C GLY A 330 10.55 19.98 -0.60
N ARG A 331 9.34 19.49 -0.79
CA ARG A 331 8.13 20.30 -1.01
C ARG A 331 7.11 20.13 0.10
N GLY A 332 6.98 18.94 0.63
CA GLY A 332 6.03 18.67 1.67
C GLY A 332 6.32 17.40 2.44
N VAL A 333 5.87 17.40 3.69
CA VAL A 333 5.98 16.27 4.62
C VAL A 333 4.60 15.92 5.12
N ASN A 334 4.24 14.65 4.97
CA ASN A 334 3.08 14.05 5.63
C ASN A 334 3.56 13.30 6.87
N PHE A 335 3.01 13.64 8.04
CA PHE A 335 3.34 13.00 9.30
C PHE A 335 2.28 11.98 9.71
N GLY A 336 2.72 10.75 10.01
CA GLY A 336 1.91 9.76 10.72
C GLY A 336 1.77 10.11 12.19
N THR A 337 0.94 11.11 12.48
CA THR A 337 0.78 11.69 13.82
C THR A 337 -0.10 10.84 14.73
N ASP A 338 -1.03 10.10 14.16
CA ASP A 338 -2.06 9.26 14.79
C ASP A 338 -2.97 10.02 15.77
N HIS A 339 -2.44 10.64 16.84
CA HIS A 339 -3.26 11.30 17.88
C HIS A 339 -2.48 12.40 18.64
N SER A 340 -3.19 13.27 19.37
CA SER A 340 -2.56 14.28 20.25
C SER A 340 -2.43 13.86 21.71
N CYS A 341 -3.16 12.84 22.15
CA CYS A 341 -3.11 12.38 23.53
C CYS A 341 -1.91 11.44 23.75
N ASP A 342 -0.91 11.90 24.53
CA ASP A 342 0.32 11.13 24.80
C ASP A 342 0.06 9.78 25.48
N GLU A 343 -1.02 9.65 26.27
CA GLU A 343 -1.37 8.39 26.90
C GLU A 343 -1.84 7.36 25.86
N LEU A 344 -2.67 7.78 24.90
CA LEU A 344 -3.14 6.93 23.80
C LEU A 344 -1.98 6.58 22.87
N LEU A 345 -1.16 7.56 22.48
CA LEU A 345 0.03 7.32 21.67
C LEU A 345 0.96 6.29 22.30
N ARG A 346 1.19 6.36 23.61
CA ARG A 346 2.01 5.39 24.35
C ARG A 346 1.44 3.97 24.29
N ARG A 347 0.13 3.83 24.19
CA ARG A 347 -0.55 2.53 24.07
C ARG A 347 -0.54 2.00 22.65
N TRP A 348 -0.61 2.87 21.64
CA TRP A 348 -0.81 2.48 20.24
C TRP A 348 0.48 2.38 19.44
N LYS A 349 1.41 3.28 19.70
CA LYS A 349 2.72 3.37 19.03
C LYS A 349 3.79 2.78 19.92
N LEU A 350 4.04 1.49 19.76
CA LEU A 350 5.03 0.77 20.56
C LEU A 350 6.21 0.32 19.71
N SER A 351 7.42 0.41 20.27
CA SER A 351 8.58 -0.30 19.76
C SER A 351 8.60 -1.74 20.27
N GLU A 352 9.44 -2.60 19.70
CA GLU A 352 9.71 -3.93 20.26
C GLU A 352 10.13 -3.86 21.76
N THR A 353 10.66 -2.72 22.19
CA THR A 353 11.07 -2.48 23.59
C THR A 353 9.97 -1.84 24.43
N ALA A 354 8.73 -1.75 23.93
CA ALA A 354 7.58 -1.13 24.57
C ALA A 354 7.79 0.34 24.99
N LYS A 355 8.69 1.06 24.32
CA LYS A 355 8.91 2.49 24.54
C LYS A 355 8.05 3.31 23.58
N PRO A 356 7.43 4.42 24.04
CA PRO A 356 6.73 5.34 23.13
C PRO A 356 7.74 5.97 22.17
N TYR A 357 7.32 6.18 20.91
CA TYR A 357 8.19 6.73 19.88
C TYR A 357 8.33 8.24 19.96
N TYR A 358 7.21 8.93 20.23
CA TYR A 358 7.12 10.38 20.27
C TYR A 358 5.97 10.79 21.19
N ARG A 359 5.97 12.08 21.52
CA ARG A 359 4.88 12.79 22.20
C ARG A 359 4.32 13.84 21.27
N PHE A 360 3.16 14.39 21.61
CA PHE A 360 2.56 15.45 20.81
C PHE A 360 3.41 16.73 20.73
N GLU A 361 4.27 16.97 21.70
CA GLU A 361 5.25 18.06 21.63
C GLU A 361 6.30 17.86 20.52
N ASP A 362 6.70 16.62 20.26
CA ASP A 362 7.55 16.29 19.11
C ASP A 362 6.84 16.58 17.79
N VAL A 363 5.53 16.31 17.70
CA VAL A 363 4.68 16.69 16.54
C VAL A 363 4.70 18.18 16.31
N ARG A 364 4.46 18.99 17.37
CA ARG A 364 4.52 20.45 17.29
C ARG A 364 5.89 20.94 16.83
N SER A 365 6.96 20.35 17.35
CA SER A 365 8.32 20.71 16.97
C SER A 365 8.61 20.39 15.50
N ALA A 366 8.30 19.17 15.03
CA ALA A 366 8.50 18.76 13.65
C ALA A 366 7.66 19.62 12.68
N ASN A 367 6.38 19.85 13.01
CA ASN A 367 5.50 20.73 12.23
C ASN A 367 6.09 22.14 12.08
N ARG A 368 6.58 22.73 13.17
CA ARG A 368 7.22 24.05 13.16
C ARG A 368 8.46 24.05 12.27
N MET A 369 9.39 23.09 12.42
CA MET A 369 10.61 23.00 11.63
C MET A 369 10.35 22.95 10.12
N VAL A 370 9.30 22.24 9.70
CA VAL A 370 8.90 22.14 8.29
C VAL A 370 8.27 23.44 7.80
N LYS A 371 7.35 24.04 8.59
CA LYS A 371 6.66 25.31 8.23
C LYS A 371 7.62 26.49 8.13
N GLU A 372 8.54 26.65 9.08
CA GLU A 372 9.54 27.74 9.11
C GLU A 372 10.43 27.74 7.88
N ARG A 373 10.58 26.59 7.20
CA ARG A 373 11.32 26.42 5.94
C ARG A 373 10.46 26.54 4.69
N GLY A 374 9.20 26.94 4.84
CA GLY A 374 8.27 27.14 3.72
C GLY A 374 7.80 25.85 3.03
N MET A 375 8.02 24.70 3.64
CA MET A 375 7.47 23.44 3.14
C MET A 375 6.03 23.23 3.62
N LEU A 376 5.29 22.43 2.86
CA LEU A 376 3.91 22.06 3.17
C LEU A 376 3.88 20.93 4.21
N VAL A 377 2.87 20.92 5.06
CA VAL A 377 2.69 19.92 6.11
C VAL A 377 1.30 19.32 6.06
N MET A 378 1.24 18.00 6.16
CA MET A 378 0.01 17.25 6.42
C MET A 378 0.18 16.39 7.67
N HIS A 379 -0.91 16.20 8.41
CA HIS A 379 -0.97 15.24 9.51
C HIS A 379 -2.07 14.22 9.25
N ASP A 380 -1.73 12.92 9.36
CA ASP A 380 -2.69 11.82 9.38
C ASP A 380 -3.04 11.47 10.83
N ILE A 381 -4.33 11.48 11.14
CA ILE A 381 -4.88 11.26 12.48
C ILE A 381 -5.78 10.04 12.47
N LEU A 382 -5.59 9.15 13.43
CA LEU A 382 -6.40 7.94 13.63
C LEU A 382 -7.33 8.14 14.83
N LEU A 383 -8.62 8.21 14.56
CA LEU A 383 -9.67 8.32 15.57
C LEU A 383 -10.49 7.04 15.67
N GLY A 384 -11.14 6.81 16.80
CA GLY A 384 -11.90 5.58 17.06
C GLY A 384 -11.05 4.41 17.52
N MET A 385 -9.79 4.64 17.89
CA MET A 385 -8.86 3.64 18.40
C MET A 385 -9.21 3.18 19.84
N PRO A 386 -8.65 2.04 20.31
CA PRO A 386 -8.93 1.52 21.63
C PRO A 386 -8.64 2.51 22.76
N GLY A 387 -9.65 2.75 23.60
CA GLY A 387 -9.55 3.65 24.77
C GLY A 387 -9.80 5.12 24.47
N GLU A 388 -10.08 5.50 23.23
CA GLU A 388 -10.46 6.85 22.88
C GLU A 388 -11.88 7.17 23.36
N THR A 389 -12.03 8.34 23.96
CA THR A 389 -13.29 8.89 24.46
C THR A 389 -13.69 10.15 23.69
N THR A 390 -14.93 10.60 23.86
CA THR A 390 -15.36 11.88 23.26
C THR A 390 -14.45 13.03 23.66
N GLU A 391 -14.01 13.08 24.92
CA GLU A 391 -13.12 14.13 25.41
C GLU A 391 -11.76 14.11 24.70
N THR A 392 -11.13 12.92 24.59
CA THR A 392 -9.83 12.78 23.91
C THR A 392 -9.93 13.06 22.42
N LEU A 393 -11.05 12.68 21.78
CA LEU A 393 -11.32 12.97 20.37
C LEU A 393 -11.42 14.48 20.13
N LEU A 394 -12.29 15.19 20.88
CA LEU A 394 -12.48 16.64 20.71
C LEU A 394 -11.17 17.39 20.98
N LYS A 395 -10.45 17.02 22.05
CA LYS A 395 -9.13 17.59 22.32
C LYS A 395 -8.14 17.33 21.18
N CYS A 396 -8.19 16.17 20.55
CA CYS A 396 -7.32 15.87 19.41
C CYS A 396 -7.65 16.75 18.20
N LEU A 397 -8.92 17.05 17.94
CA LEU A 397 -9.32 17.99 16.91
C LEU A 397 -8.73 19.39 17.20
N ASP A 398 -8.93 19.91 18.41
CA ASP A 398 -8.41 21.23 18.81
C ASP A 398 -6.88 21.30 18.69
N ASP A 399 -6.18 20.31 19.24
CA ASP A 399 -4.71 20.27 19.22
C ASP A 399 -4.13 20.19 17.79
N THR A 400 -4.76 19.41 16.91
CA THR A 400 -4.28 19.25 15.53
C THR A 400 -4.64 20.43 14.64
N LEU A 401 -5.78 21.09 14.88
CA LEU A 401 -6.11 22.35 14.24
C LEU A 401 -5.14 23.47 14.66
N ALA A 402 -4.72 23.50 15.93
CA ALA A 402 -3.74 24.47 16.43
C ALA A 402 -2.32 24.32 15.82
N LEU A 403 -2.02 23.23 15.11
CA LEU A 403 -0.77 23.08 14.34
C LEU A 403 -0.74 23.98 13.11
N GLU A 404 -1.89 24.47 12.65
CA GLU A 404 -2.03 25.27 11.43
C GLU A 404 -1.34 24.63 10.22
N ALA A 405 -1.43 23.30 10.11
CA ALA A 405 -0.88 22.55 9.00
C ALA A 405 -1.56 22.90 7.68
N THR A 406 -0.94 22.55 6.56
CA THR A 406 -1.52 22.72 5.21
C THR A 406 -2.81 21.92 5.06
N ALA A 407 -2.81 20.69 5.58
CA ALA A 407 -3.97 19.80 5.63
C ALA A 407 -3.91 18.91 6.86
N VAL A 408 -5.06 18.47 7.36
CA VAL A 408 -5.20 17.44 8.40
C VAL A 408 -6.21 16.42 7.92
N GLY A 409 -5.78 15.16 7.82
CA GLY A 409 -6.63 14.03 7.46
C GLY A 409 -7.04 13.22 8.69
N TYR A 410 -8.34 13.03 8.87
CA TYR A 410 -8.89 12.22 9.96
C TYR A 410 -9.43 10.91 9.42
N THR A 411 -8.96 9.80 9.97
CA THR A 411 -9.56 8.46 9.79
C THR A 411 -10.39 8.16 11.03
N LEU A 412 -11.60 7.66 10.86
CA LEU A 412 -12.52 7.31 11.96
C LEU A 412 -12.82 5.81 11.94
N GLY A 413 -12.34 5.09 12.94
CA GLY A 413 -12.31 3.62 12.96
C GLY A 413 -11.13 3.04 12.19
N ILE A 414 -10.74 1.83 12.52
CA ILE A 414 -9.58 1.17 11.92
C ILE A 414 -9.92 -0.21 11.36
N ARG A 415 -9.30 -0.55 10.24
CA ARG A 415 -9.31 -1.90 9.68
C ARG A 415 -8.45 -2.82 10.54
N VAL A 416 -8.98 -3.96 10.96
CA VAL A 416 -8.27 -4.95 11.76
C VAL A 416 -7.78 -6.08 10.85
N PHE A 417 -6.46 -6.28 10.85
CA PHE A 417 -5.83 -7.35 10.09
C PHE A 417 -5.38 -8.49 11.00
N PRO A 418 -5.32 -9.75 10.51
CA PRO A 418 -5.05 -10.93 11.33
C PRO A 418 -3.72 -10.86 12.11
N TYR A 419 -2.68 -10.35 11.48
CA TYR A 419 -1.33 -10.31 12.06
C TYR A 419 -0.94 -8.96 12.67
N SER A 420 -1.87 -7.99 12.72
CA SER A 420 -1.66 -6.81 13.55
C SER A 420 -1.68 -7.20 15.03
N PRO A 421 -0.95 -6.50 15.92
CA PRO A 421 -1.01 -6.76 17.35
C PRO A 421 -2.44 -6.76 17.92
N LEU A 422 -3.31 -5.88 17.43
CA LEU A 422 -4.74 -5.87 17.81
C LEU A 422 -5.50 -7.08 17.26
N GLY A 423 -5.25 -7.50 16.02
CA GLY A 423 -5.91 -8.67 15.45
C GLY A 423 -5.59 -9.95 16.21
N ILE A 424 -4.32 -10.16 16.55
CA ILE A 424 -3.87 -11.31 17.36
C ILE A 424 -4.52 -11.25 18.75
N ARG A 425 -4.47 -10.10 19.41
CA ARG A 425 -5.04 -9.92 20.75
C ARG A 425 -6.54 -10.17 20.76
N TRP A 426 -7.30 -9.60 19.84
CA TRP A 426 -8.74 -9.73 19.85
C TRP A 426 -9.23 -11.11 19.39
N ALA A 427 -8.48 -11.78 18.54
CA ALA A 427 -8.77 -13.17 18.21
C ALA A 427 -8.61 -14.08 19.45
N ALA A 428 -7.59 -13.83 20.27
CA ALA A 428 -7.41 -14.55 21.53
C ALA A 428 -8.45 -14.18 22.60
N GLU A 429 -8.86 -12.89 22.67
CA GLU A 429 -9.85 -12.40 23.62
C GLU A 429 -11.27 -12.89 23.26
N SER A 430 -11.63 -12.85 21.98
CA SER A 430 -12.93 -13.34 21.47
C SER A 430 -13.04 -14.85 21.56
N ASP A 431 -11.99 -15.55 21.17
CA ASP A 431 -11.83 -17.00 21.22
C ASP A 431 -13.02 -17.81 20.66
N GLY A 432 -13.73 -17.23 19.71
CA GLY A 432 -14.91 -17.81 19.07
C GLY A 432 -16.20 -17.80 19.92
N ALA A 433 -16.15 -17.27 21.13
CA ALA A 433 -17.26 -17.31 22.08
C ALA A 433 -17.67 -15.94 22.63
N HIS A 434 -16.71 -14.99 22.69
CA HIS A 434 -16.93 -13.68 23.31
C HIS A 434 -16.94 -12.57 22.27
N VAL A 435 -17.92 -11.67 22.39
CA VAL A 435 -17.95 -10.43 21.58
C VAL A 435 -16.98 -9.43 22.20
N VAL A 436 -15.98 -9.01 21.42
CA VAL A 436 -15.08 -7.93 21.83
C VAL A 436 -15.77 -6.59 21.54
N PRO A 437 -16.01 -5.74 22.56
CA PRO A 437 -16.64 -4.44 22.35
C PRO A 437 -15.86 -3.59 21.35
N GLY A 438 -16.58 -3.00 20.40
CA GLY A 438 -15.99 -2.17 19.34
C GLY A 438 -15.59 -2.92 18.07
N LEU A 439 -15.50 -4.26 18.07
CA LEU A 439 -15.35 -5.03 16.83
C LEU A 439 -16.66 -5.07 16.04
N GLN A 440 -16.60 -4.67 14.80
CA GLN A 440 -17.76 -4.60 13.92
C GLN A 440 -17.37 -4.67 12.45
N SER A 441 -18.36 -4.83 11.59
CA SER A 441 -18.20 -4.75 10.14
C SER A 441 -19.06 -3.62 9.60
N ASN A 442 -18.63 -3.05 8.48
CA ASN A 442 -19.40 -2.06 7.73
C ASN A 442 -20.31 -2.69 6.66
N THR A 443 -20.28 -4.02 6.51
CA THR A 443 -21.13 -4.77 5.56
C THR A 443 -22.15 -5.67 6.22
N ALA A 444 -22.04 -5.90 7.54
CA ALA A 444 -22.93 -6.80 8.29
C ALA A 444 -23.11 -6.33 9.74
N LEU A 445 -24.25 -6.66 10.34
CA LEU A 445 -24.60 -6.33 11.73
C LEU A 445 -24.30 -7.45 12.73
N GLU A 446 -24.05 -8.67 12.22
CA GLU A 446 -23.80 -9.82 13.07
C GLU A 446 -22.55 -9.61 13.92
N PRO A 447 -22.56 -10.04 15.18
CA PRO A 447 -21.41 -9.98 16.05
C PRO A 447 -20.19 -10.68 15.44
N ILE A 448 -19.01 -10.08 15.57
CA ILE A 448 -17.77 -10.67 15.11
C ILE A 448 -17.19 -11.51 16.24
N LEU A 449 -17.09 -12.81 15.97
CA LEU A 449 -16.45 -13.78 16.84
C LEU A 449 -15.19 -14.29 16.13
N LEU A 450 -14.03 -13.92 16.65
CA LEU A 450 -12.73 -14.34 16.12
C LEU A 450 -12.19 -15.51 16.95
N ARG A 451 -11.54 -16.46 16.31
CA ARG A 451 -10.78 -17.54 16.95
C ARG A 451 -9.30 -17.30 16.80
N SER A 452 -8.53 -17.62 17.82
CA SER A 452 -7.07 -17.57 17.76
C SER A 452 -6.52 -18.55 16.71
N LEU A 453 -5.32 -18.28 16.20
CA LEU A 453 -4.67 -19.11 15.20
C LEU A 453 -4.57 -20.57 15.64
N GLU A 454 -4.27 -20.81 16.92
CA GLU A 454 -4.12 -22.15 17.50
C GLU A 454 -5.43 -22.96 17.50
N LYS A 455 -6.59 -22.29 17.46
CA LYS A 455 -7.91 -22.90 17.39
C LYS A 455 -8.49 -23.01 15.99
N CYS A 456 -7.77 -22.52 15.01
CA CYS A 456 -8.10 -22.69 13.59
C CYS A 456 -7.37 -23.90 13.02
N ARG A 457 -7.99 -24.56 12.04
CA ARG A 457 -7.41 -25.74 11.38
C ARG A 457 -6.22 -25.37 10.50
N SER A 458 -6.18 -24.12 10.01
CA SER A 458 -5.12 -23.61 9.16
C SER A 458 -4.96 -22.10 9.31
N ALA A 459 -3.82 -21.58 8.84
CA ALA A 459 -3.59 -20.13 8.75
C ALA A 459 -4.62 -19.45 7.82
N ALA A 460 -5.02 -20.12 6.75
CA ALA A 460 -6.06 -19.60 5.86
C ALA A 460 -7.42 -19.46 6.57
N GLU A 461 -7.81 -20.43 7.41
CA GLU A 461 -9.03 -20.33 8.21
C GLU A 461 -8.95 -19.17 9.20
N TYR A 462 -7.78 -18.97 9.82
CA TYR A 462 -7.53 -17.84 10.72
C TYR A 462 -7.69 -16.50 10.00
N GLU A 463 -7.06 -16.33 8.85
CA GLU A 463 -7.09 -15.08 8.08
C GLU A 463 -8.49 -14.77 7.54
N ARG A 464 -9.24 -15.78 7.08
CA ARG A 464 -10.58 -15.62 6.52
C ARG A 464 -11.55 -14.90 7.43
N GLN A 465 -11.45 -15.10 8.75
CA GLN A 465 -12.35 -14.48 9.74
C GLN A 465 -12.29 -12.95 9.71
N PHE A 466 -11.16 -12.38 9.27
CA PHE A 466 -10.95 -10.94 9.22
C PHE A 466 -11.45 -10.28 7.95
N MET A 467 -11.92 -11.09 7.00
CA MET A 467 -12.29 -10.61 5.67
C MET A 467 -13.63 -11.18 5.16
N PHE A 468 -13.99 -12.40 5.56
CA PHE A 468 -15.18 -13.06 5.07
C PHE A 468 -16.08 -13.57 6.20
N ASP A 469 -17.39 -13.62 5.95
CA ASP A 469 -18.34 -14.30 6.82
C ASP A 469 -18.32 -15.83 6.58
N ALA A 470 -19.11 -16.55 7.36
CA ALA A 470 -19.21 -18.01 7.24
C ALA A 470 -19.77 -18.49 5.88
N ARG A 471 -20.39 -17.61 5.10
CA ARG A 471 -20.91 -17.87 3.75
C ARG A 471 -19.93 -17.46 2.66
N GLY A 472 -18.73 -16.99 3.02
CA GLY A 472 -17.71 -16.52 2.08
C GLY A 472 -17.99 -15.12 1.49
N ARG A 473 -18.95 -14.37 2.01
CA ARG A 473 -19.21 -13.00 1.59
C ARG A 473 -18.22 -12.08 2.28
N PHE A 474 -17.80 -11.02 1.58
CA PHE A 474 -16.87 -10.02 2.11
C PHE A 474 -17.47 -9.36 3.37
N ARG A 475 -16.78 -9.50 4.49
CA ARG A 475 -17.10 -8.95 5.79
C ARG A 475 -15.82 -8.51 6.49
N PRO A 476 -15.27 -7.32 6.14
CA PRO A 476 -14.06 -6.83 6.77
C PRO A 476 -14.29 -6.52 8.24
N VAL A 477 -13.29 -6.77 9.05
CA VAL A 477 -13.32 -6.48 10.49
C VAL A 477 -12.75 -5.10 10.73
N PHE A 478 -13.54 -4.25 11.38
CA PHE A 478 -13.14 -2.94 11.87
C PHE A 478 -13.25 -2.87 13.38
N PHE A 479 -12.52 -1.92 13.93
CA PHE A 479 -12.69 -1.51 15.32
C PHE A 479 -13.06 -0.04 15.39
N PHE A 480 -13.98 0.24 16.29
CA PHE A 480 -14.39 1.59 16.65
C PHE A 480 -14.58 1.66 18.16
N SER A 481 -13.98 2.65 18.82
CA SER A 481 -14.04 2.73 20.28
C SER A 481 -15.49 2.80 20.78
N PRO A 482 -15.92 1.86 21.64
CA PRO A 482 -17.28 1.85 22.20
C PRO A 482 -17.52 3.01 23.18
N LEU A 483 -16.51 3.82 23.48
CA LEU A 483 -16.60 5.01 24.32
C LEU A 483 -16.97 6.27 23.51
N LEU A 484 -17.06 6.16 22.18
CA LEU A 484 -17.49 7.24 21.29
C LEU A 484 -18.97 7.13 20.96
N PRO A 485 -19.65 8.25 20.65
CA PRO A 485 -21.04 8.22 20.23
C PRO A 485 -21.23 7.44 18.93
N GLU A 486 -22.12 6.47 18.95
CA GLU A 486 -22.51 5.70 17.76
C GLU A 486 -24.02 5.59 17.63
N GLU A 487 -24.50 5.28 16.42
CA GLU A 487 -25.88 4.90 16.17
C GLU A 487 -25.99 3.42 15.88
N PRO A 488 -27.10 2.77 16.23
CA PRO A 488 -27.36 1.41 15.80
C PRO A 488 -27.35 1.35 14.27
N GLY A 489 -26.46 0.52 13.70
CA GLY A 489 -26.51 0.24 12.28
C GLY A 489 -27.82 -0.45 11.89
N THR A 490 -28.22 -0.32 10.64
CA THR A 490 -29.39 -1.02 10.07
C THR A 490 -28.93 -2.01 9.00
N ILE A 491 -29.80 -2.96 8.62
CA ILE A 491 -29.49 -3.89 7.53
C ILE A 491 -29.19 -3.15 6.22
N ALA A 492 -29.88 -2.02 5.98
CA ALA A 492 -29.67 -1.19 4.80
C ALA A 492 -28.43 -0.31 4.90
N SER A 493 -27.95 0.02 6.09
CA SER A 493 -26.79 0.87 6.34
C SER A 493 -26.02 0.40 7.58
N PRO A 494 -25.27 -0.70 7.48
CA PRO A 494 -24.44 -1.18 8.59
C PRO A 494 -23.36 -0.18 8.99
N ASN A 495 -22.89 0.61 8.03
CA ASN A 495 -21.89 1.66 8.21
C ASN A 495 -22.43 2.98 8.78
N GLY A 496 -23.71 3.07 9.07
CA GLY A 496 -24.29 4.24 9.74
C GLY A 496 -23.87 4.43 11.20
N ARG A 497 -23.21 3.44 11.79
CA ARG A 497 -22.81 3.42 13.20
C ARG A 497 -21.95 4.60 13.62
N TRP A 498 -21.08 5.06 12.75
CA TRP A 498 -20.13 6.15 13.03
C TRP A 498 -20.68 7.54 12.76
N THR A 499 -21.92 7.63 12.30
CA THR A 499 -22.57 8.87 11.88
C THR A 499 -22.57 9.94 12.98
N ARG A 500 -22.92 9.56 14.22
CA ARG A 500 -22.96 10.50 15.35
C ARG A 500 -21.60 11.11 15.68
N THR A 501 -20.55 10.27 15.70
CA THR A 501 -19.20 10.77 15.96
C THR A 501 -18.74 11.68 14.83
N LEU A 502 -19.02 11.34 13.57
CA LEU A 502 -18.68 12.18 12.44
C LEU A 502 -19.42 13.53 12.47
N GLU A 503 -20.71 13.53 12.82
CA GLU A 503 -21.48 14.76 13.02
C GLU A 503 -20.93 15.60 14.17
N LEU A 504 -20.52 14.96 15.27
CA LEU A 504 -19.88 15.63 16.40
C LEU A 504 -18.59 16.32 15.94
N MET A 505 -17.74 15.62 15.20
CA MET A 505 -16.51 16.18 14.64
C MET A 505 -16.80 17.40 13.76
N ARG A 506 -17.75 17.28 12.82
CA ARG A 506 -18.12 18.37 11.91
C ARG A 506 -18.66 19.62 12.64
N ARG A 507 -19.44 19.42 13.70
CA ARG A 507 -19.95 20.54 14.51
C ARG A 507 -18.88 21.19 15.39
N HIS A 508 -17.87 20.39 15.79
CA HIS A 508 -16.80 20.89 16.65
C HIS A 508 -15.73 21.65 15.85
N ILE A 509 -15.44 21.22 14.62
CA ILE A 509 -14.48 21.89 13.76
C ILE A 509 -15.10 23.23 13.27
N PRO A 510 -14.45 24.38 13.52
CA PRO A 510 -14.92 25.67 13.04
C PRO A 510 -15.09 25.69 11.51
N GLU A 511 -16.12 26.36 11.01
CA GLU A 511 -16.41 26.39 9.56
C GLU A 511 -15.23 26.95 8.75
N GLU A 512 -14.54 27.95 9.29
CA GLU A 512 -13.34 28.56 8.71
C GLU A 512 -12.15 27.59 8.62
N GLU A 513 -12.18 26.42 9.27
CA GLU A 513 -11.14 25.41 9.24
C GLU A 513 -11.44 24.25 8.25
N HIS A 514 -12.70 24.15 7.77
CA HIS A 514 -13.13 23.06 6.89
C HIS A 514 -12.35 22.99 5.58
N TYR A 515 -11.77 24.10 5.11
CA TYR A 515 -11.01 24.17 3.87
C TYR A 515 -9.70 23.37 3.90
N ARG A 516 -9.17 23.02 5.08
CA ARG A 516 -7.92 22.28 5.25
C ARG A 516 -8.11 20.93 5.96
N VAL A 517 -9.33 20.57 6.30
CA VAL A 517 -9.67 19.31 6.99
C VAL A 517 -10.24 18.31 6.01
N MET A 518 -9.69 17.09 6.04
CA MET A 518 -10.20 15.94 5.31
C MET A 518 -10.91 15.01 6.29
N LEU A 519 -12.22 14.91 6.19
CA LEU A 519 -13.05 14.01 6.99
C LEU A 519 -13.40 12.75 6.22
N PRO A 520 -13.64 11.60 6.92
CA PRO A 520 -14.16 10.41 6.28
C PRO A 520 -15.48 10.67 5.58
N THR A 521 -15.64 10.16 4.36
CA THR A 521 -16.89 10.27 3.61
C THR A 521 -17.93 9.32 4.16
N VAL A 522 -19.13 9.83 4.44
CA VAL A 522 -20.32 9.03 4.76
C VAL A 522 -21.44 9.44 3.82
N PRO A 523 -22.03 8.51 3.05
CA PRO A 523 -23.09 8.83 2.11
C PRO A 523 -24.23 9.61 2.77
N GLY A 524 -24.57 10.76 2.19
CA GLY A 524 -25.62 11.65 2.67
C GLY A 524 -25.25 12.56 3.84
N LEU A 525 -24.09 12.39 4.49
CA LEU A 525 -23.62 13.21 5.60
C LEU A 525 -22.47 14.13 5.27
N SER A 526 -21.54 13.67 4.48
CA SER A 526 -20.35 14.42 4.11
C SER A 526 -20.23 14.54 2.61
N LYS A 527 -19.79 15.71 2.15
CA LYS A 527 -19.37 15.94 0.77
C LYS A 527 -17.84 15.95 0.65
N ASP A 528 -17.14 15.74 1.75
CA ASP A 528 -15.70 15.72 1.78
C ASP A 528 -15.21 14.37 1.22
N ASP A 529 -14.24 14.45 0.33
CA ASP A 529 -13.64 13.30 -0.32
C ASP A 529 -12.44 12.81 0.49
N ASN A 530 -12.20 11.51 0.51
CA ASN A 530 -10.97 10.95 1.00
C ASN A 530 -9.94 10.81 -0.14
N ASN A 531 -8.75 10.32 0.15
CA ASN A 531 -7.65 10.20 -0.80
C ASN A 531 -7.70 8.92 -1.66
N TYR A 532 -8.87 8.28 -1.74
CA TYR A 532 -8.99 7.06 -2.54
C TYR A 532 -9.27 7.34 -4.00
N ALA A 533 -8.82 6.39 -4.78
CA ALA A 533 -8.96 6.41 -6.22
C ALA A 533 -10.42 6.51 -6.68
N ASP A 534 -10.60 7.07 -7.86
CA ASP A 534 -11.87 7.48 -8.46
C ASP A 534 -12.60 8.59 -7.68
N ASN A 535 -11.91 9.19 -6.73
CA ASN A 535 -12.39 10.37 -6.01
C ASN A 535 -12.52 11.56 -6.96
N PRO A 536 -13.67 12.28 -6.99
CA PRO A 536 -13.90 13.37 -7.93
C PRO A 536 -12.84 14.48 -7.86
N PHE A 537 -12.39 14.85 -6.68
CA PHE A 537 -11.35 15.87 -6.52
C PHE A 537 -10.00 15.42 -7.14
N LEU A 538 -9.57 14.16 -6.88
CA LEU A 538 -8.35 13.63 -7.46
C LEU A 538 -8.43 13.52 -8.99
N LEU A 539 -9.60 13.16 -9.53
CA LEU A 539 -9.84 13.13 -10.96
C LEU A 539 -9.77 14.54 -11.57
N CYS A 540 -10.34 15.54 -10.91
CA CYS A 540 -10.23 16.94 -11.34
C CYS A 540 -8.78 17.44 -11.33
N LEU A 541 -8.03 17.17 -10.25
CA LEU A 541 -6.60 17.51 -10.18
C LEU A 541 -5.81 16.95 -11.34
N THR A 542 -6.04 15.66 -11.66
CA THR A 542 -5.38 14.97 -12.78
C THR A 542 -5.72 15.63 -14.11
N ARG A 543 -7.00 15.89 -14.38
CA ARG A 543 -7.48 16.47 -15.65
C ARG A 543 -7.02 17.90 -15.87
N LEU A 544 -6.91 18.67 -14.80
CA LEU A 544 -6.36 20.03 -14.82
C LEU A 544 -4.83 20.06 -14.86
N GLY A 545 -4.18 18.88 -14.87
CA GLY A 545 -2.72 18.76 -14.98
C GLY A 545 -1.94 19.09 -13.71
N TYR A 546 -2.59 19.13 -12.55
CA TYR A 546 -1.88 19.33 -11.27
C TYR A 546 -0.91 18.19 -10.98
N LYS A 547 0.21 18.53 -10.37
CA LYS A 547 1.29 17.61 -9.99
C LYS A 547 1.63 17.77 -8.51
N GLY A 548 2.16 16.69 -7.91
CA GLY A 548 2.52 16.66 -6.49
C GLY A 548 1.50 15.90 -5.63
N ALA A 549 1.71 15.90 -4.32
CA ALA A 549 0.80 15.26 -3.39
C ALA A 549 -0.56 15.98 -3.37
N PHE A 550 -1.66 15.23 -3.52
CA PHE A 550 -3.02 15.77 -3.64
C PHE A 550 -3.40 16.69 -2.48
N TRP A 551 -3.03 16.33 -1.26
CA TRP A 551 -3.33 17.09 -0.06
C TRP A 551 -2.74 18.51 -0.05
N SER A 552 -1.71 18.75 -0.85
CA SER A 552 -1.13 20.08 -1.02
C SER A 552 -2.11 21.09 -1.67
N ARG A 553 -3.14 20.58 -2.33
CA ARG A 553 -4.20 21.34 -3.00
C ARG A 553 -5.54 21.32 -2.27
N TRP A 554 -5.62 20.62 -1.16
CA TRP A 554 -6.88 20.46 -0.44
C TRP A 554 -7.54 21.77 -0.06
N ARG A 555 -6.77 22.77 0.34
CA ARG A 555 -7.26 24.12 0.63
C ARG A 555 -7.99 24.79 -0.55
N GLN A 556 -7.68 24.41 -1.77
CA GLN A 556 -8.24 24.95 -3.02
C GLN A 556 -9.31 24.01 -3.61
N ARG A 557 -9.75 22.99 -2.84
CA ARG A 557 -10.66 21.95 -3.34
C ARG A 557 -11.89 22.52 -4.03
N ASP A 558 -12.62 23.42 -3.38
CA ASP A 558 -13.87 23.96 -3.92
C ASP A 558 -13.65 24.86 -5.14
N GLU A 559 -12.52 25.55 -5.22
CA GLU A 559 -12.10 26.32 -6.39
C GLU A 559 -11.78 25.40 -7.56
N ILE A 560 -10.99 24.36 -7.32
CA ILE A 560 -10.60 23.37 -8.33
C ILE A 560 -11.81 22.60 -8.86
N LEU A 561 -12.75 22.22 -8.01
CA LEU A 561 -13.99 21.56 -8.44
C LEU A 561 -14.88 22.49 -9.29
N ARG A 562 -14.92 23.78 -9.00
CA ARG A 562 -15.62 24.78 -9.82
C ARG A 562 -14.93 24.98 -11.17
N GLU A 563 -13.62 25.16 -11.19
CA GLU A 563 -12.82 25.26 -12.41
C GLU A 563 -13.05 24.05 -13.33
N ALA A 564 -13.01 22.84 -12.75
CA ALA A 564 -13.29 21.61 -13.49
C ALA A 564 -14.71 21.56 -14.08
N ALA A 565 -15.71 22.04 -13.32
CA ALA A 565 -17.08 22.11 -13.79
C ALA A 565 -17.24 23.13 -14.94
N GLU A 566 -16.60 24.29 -14.85
CA GLU A 566 -16.59 25.32 -15.92
C GLU A 566 -15.91 24.82 -17.20
N CYS A 567 -14.86 24.00 -17.05
CA CYS A 567 -14.18 23.34 -18.17
C CYS A 567 -14.92 22.11 -18.72
N GLY A 568 -16.08 21.74 -18.18
CA GLY A 568 -16.84 20.55 -18.58
C GLY A 568 -16.20 19.23 -18.16
N LEU A 569 -15.24 19.27 -17.23
CA LEU A 569 -14.48 18.10 -16.80
C LEU A 569 -15.12 17.33 -15.64
N ALA A 570 -16.14 17.89 -14.99
CA ALA A 570 -16.74 17.34 -13.78
C ALA A 570 -17.62 16.09 -14.02
N GLN A 571 -18.03 15.78 -15.26
CA GLN A 571 -19.02 14.74 -15.58
C GLN A 571 -18.52 13.62 -16.51
N ALA A 572 -17.31 13.71 -17.03
CA ALA A 572 -16.81 12.65 -17.91
C ALA A 572 -16.29 11.49 -17.06
N GLU A 573 -16.88 10.30 -17.24
CA GLU A 573 -16.26 9.06 -16.76
C GLU A 573 -14.78 9.00 -17.15
N PRO A 574 -13.92 8.31 -16.39
CA PRO A 574 -12.51 8.17 -16.71
C PRO A 574 -12.28 7.26 -17.92
N GLY A 575 -12.93 7.59 -19.03
CA GLY A 575 -12.64 7.03 -20.34
C GLY A 575 -11.30 7.56 -20.80
N LEU A 576 -10.27 6.77 -20.65
CA LEU A 576 -8.92 7.10 -21.08
C LEU A 576 -8.85 6.95 -22.59
N VAL A 577 -8.99 8.06 -23.29
CA VAL A 577 -8.58 8.14 -24.70
C VAL A 577 -7.08 8.41 -24.70
N LEU A 578 -6.28 7.36 -24.61
CA LEU A 578 -4.94 7.35 -25.19
C LEU A 578 -5.10 6.77 -26.61
N ALA A 579 -5.16 7.68 -27.58
CA ALA A 579 -5.03 7.33 -28.98
C ALA A 579 -3.62 6.81 -29.26
#